data_ad5e82d7bc265f504488940173a44591
#
_entry.id   ad5e82d7bc265f504488940173a44591
#
_cell.length_a   1.000
_cell.length_b   1.000
_cell.length_c   1.000
_cell.angle_alpha   90.00
_cell.angle_beta   90.00
_cell.angle_gamma   90.00
#
_symmetry.space_group_name_H-M   'P 1'
#
loop_
_entity.id
_entity.type
_entity.pdbx_description
1 polymer ?
#
loop_
_entity_poly.entity_id
_entity_poly.type
_entity_poly.pdbx_seq_one_letter_code
_entity_poly.pdbx_strand_id
1 'polypeptide(L)'
;MICFSSSLLIWILIAVFSIYQNQKINKKVSVFTQLSTKPPVDRLNRIYFAITKSNNWSEANDMNLFSYEAILANTTDRYLKDWCIKLKVPDDTSVENTWDCTAYIEDNYLYIRAEEIANEKINSKSETHFGFLLISENDLNFRSAVIATRLCKRLSSNFLFILCCIMASISFIASLYGFVLQKIISNQAQITRQRQKHDNQIIEQTMKTFSNFIDNKDTYTQGHSTRVAAYVREMARRMGLDEQTQLNMYYAGLMHDIGKLTIADEVLNKTSRLSNEEWTLIQQHTTNGASLLKNFTILPEINDAVLYHHERYDGTGYINRLNGKNIPLVARMVGIADAYDAMNTNRCYRLKFSEERIISELERCRGKQFDPDLVPYLISMIKDGTIYKL
;
A
#
# COMPACT_ATOMS: atom_id res chain seq x y z
N MET A 1 3.22 -2.90 5.45
CA MET A 1 3.76 -3.67 6.59
C MET A 1 4.43 -2.80 7.66
N ILE A 2 5.23 -1.81 7.34
CA ILE A 2 5.94 -0.96 8.33
C ILE A 2 4.98 -0.15 9.23
N CYS A 3 3.86 0.35 8.73
CA CYS A 3 2.88 1.10 9.55
C CYS A 3 2.11 0.24 10.57
N PHE A 4 1.88 -1.03 10.30
CA PHE A 4 1.21 -1.95 11.25
C PHE A 4 2.13 -2.31 12.42
N SER A 5 3.42 -2.48 12.17
CA SER A 5 4.40 -2.79 13.22
C SER A 5 4.63 -1.60 14.15
N SER A 6 4.60 -0.37 13.63
CA SER A 6 4.77 0.83 14.47
C SER A 6 3.56 1.11 15.36
N SER A 7 2.33 0.87 14.88
CA SER A 7 1.13 1.05 15.71
C SER A 7 1.03 -0.02 16.80
N LEU A 8 1.41 -1.26 16.53
CA LEU A 8 1.47 -2.33 17.52
C LEU A 8 2.51 -2.02 18.62
N LEU A 9 3.67 -1.50 18.24
CA LEU A 9 4.72 -1.10 19.18
C LEU A 9 4.26 0.01 20.12
N ILE A 10 3.53 0.99 19.62
CA ILE A 10 2.92 2.07 20.41
C ILE A 10 1.91 1.48 21.43
N TRP A 11 1.07 0.52 21.02
CA TRP A 11 0.15 -0.15 21.94
C TRP A 11 0.87 -0.90 23.06
N ILE A 12 1.93 -1.61 22.74
CA ILE A 12 2.76 -2.32 23.73
C ILE A 12 3.38 -1.32 24.71
N LEU A 13 3.95 -0.23 24.22
CA LEU A 13 4.54 0.81 25.07
C LEU A 13 3.50 1.46 26.00
N ILE A 14 2.30 1.74 25.49
CA ILE A 14 1.19 2.27 26.30
C ILE A 14 0.78 1.29 27.40
N ALA A 15 0.67 0.01 27.06
CA ALA A 15 0.32 -1.05 28.01
C ALA A 15 1.39 -1.16 29.12
N VAL A 16 2.66 -1.20 28.76
CA VAL A 16 3.79 -1.28 29.70
C VAL A 16 3.85 -0.02 30.58
N PHE A 17 3.72 1.16 30.00
CA PHE A 17 3.68 2.43 30.74
C PHE A 17 2.51 2.50 31.71
N SER A 18 1.34 2.02 31.30
CA SER A 18 0.14 1.97 32.14
C SER A 18 0.29 1.02 33.32
N ILE A 19 0.90 -0.15 33.12
CA ILE A 19 1.22 -1.10 34.18
C ILE A 19 2.21 -0.48 35.17
N TYR A 20 3.26 0.15 34.66
CA TYR A 20 4.27 0.83 35.51
C TYR A 20 3.65 1.97 36.32
N GLN A 21 2.83 2.82 35.73
CA GLN A 21 2.13 3.89 36.45
C GLN A 21 1.15 3.34 37.48
N ASN A 22 0.46 2.25 37.18
CA ASN A 22 -0.46 1.62 38.11
C ASN A 22 0.27 1.06 39.35
N GLN A 23 1.46 0.47 39.16
CA GLN A 23 2.31 0.02 40.28
C GLN A 23 2.78 1.20 41.15
N LYS A 24 3.11 2.34 40.54
CA LYS A 24 3.56 3.54 41.25
C LYS A 24 2.42 4.25 42.03
N ILE A 25 1.18 4.12 41.55
CA ILE A 25 -0.02 4.72 42.18
C ILE A 25 -0.53 3.85 43.34
N ASN A 26 -0.26 2.53 43.32
CA ASN A 26 -0.70 1.57 44.34
C ASN A 26 0.24 1.61 45.58
N LYS A 27 -0.08 2.46 46.54
CA LYS A 27 0.71 2.59 47.76
C LYS A 27 0.20 1.69 48.87
N LYS A 28 1.10 0.98 49.57
CA LYS A 28 0.82 0.41 50.88
C LYS A 28 0.62 1.53 51.87
N VAL A 29 -0.46 1.50 52.60
CA VAL A 29 -0.80 2.51 53.60
C VAL A 29 -1.12 1.78 54.90
N SER A 30 -0.56 2.25 56.00
CA SER A 30 -0.97 1.82 57.36
C SER A 30 -1.69 3.02 58.02
N VAL A 31 -2.92 2.79 58.37
CA VAL A 31 -3.77 3.79 59.00
C VAL A 31 -3.97 3.39 60.47
N PHE A 32 -3.56 4.27 61.37
CA PHE A 32 -3.89 4.13 62.78
C PHE A 32 -5.28 4.76 63.03
N THR A 33 -6.20 4.03 63.60
CA THR A 33 -7.54 4.52 63.88
C THR A 33 -7.89 4.28 65.33
N GLN A 34 -8.48 5.29 66.00
CA GLN A 34 -9.16 5.08 67.26
C GLN A 34 -10.48 4.37 67.01
N LEU A 35 -10.76 3.38 67.80
CA LEU A 35 -11.96 2.56 67.66
C LEU A 35 -13.18 3.32 68.19
N SER A 36 -14.27 3.22 67.43
CA SER A 36 -15.55 3.82 67.71
C SER A 36 -16.62 2.74 67.53
N THR A 37 -17.62 2.75 68.36
CA THR A 37 -18.79 1.83 68.24
C THR A 37 -19.77 2.27 67.16
N LYS A 38 -19.58 3.41 66.58
CA LYS A 38 -20.38 3.94 65.42
C LYS A 38 -19.50 4.55 64.39
N PRO A 39 -19.85 4.41 63.10
CA PRO A 39 -19.12 5.11 62.04
C PRO A 39 -19.15 6.62 62.25
N PRO A 40 -18.03 7.34 61.99
CA PRO A 40 -17.98 8.79 62.16
C PRO A 40 -18.97 9.46 61.21
N VAL A 41 -19.63 10.50 61.68
CA VAL A 41 -20.64 11.30 60.93
C VAL A 41 -19.99 11.98 59.71
N ASP A 42 -18.71 12.24 59.79
CA ASP A 42 -17.93 12.94 58.71
C ASP A 42 -17.29 11.90 57.76
N ARG A 43 -17.97 11.61 56.64
CA ARG A 43 -17.62 10.57 55.65
C ARG A 43 -16.52 11.02 54.64
N LEU A 44 -15.61 11.89 55.05
CA LEU A 44 -14.65 12.43 54.11
C LEU A 44 -13.39 11.55 53.96
N ASN A 45 -13.31 10.83 52.86
CA ASN A 45 -12.10 10.26 52.21
C ASN A 45 -11.14 9.50 53.16
N ARG A 46 -11.69 8.65 54.05
CA ARG A 46 -10.95 7.90 55.07
C ARG A 46 -11.26 6.40 55.05
N ILE A 47 -10.33 5.64 55.60
CA ILE A 47 -10.55 4.23 55.93
C ILE A 47 -10.82 4.20 57.43
N TYR A 48 -11.90 3.58 57.88
CA TYR A 48 -12.19 3.44 59.26
C TYR A 48 -12.65 2.00 59.60
N PHE A 49 -12.39 1.63 60.84
CA PHE A 49 -12.76 0.35 61.39
C PHE A 49 -13.61 0.58 62.65
N ALA A 50 -14.77 0.00 62.65
CA ALA A 50 -15.65 0.03 63.81
C ALA A 50 -15.82 -1.42 64.34
N ILE A 51 -15.89 -1.55 65.67
CA ILE A 51 -16.07 -2.81 66.31
C ILE A 51 -17.11 -2.68 67.42
N THR A 52 -18.04 -3.59 67.45
CA THR A 52 -19.13 -3.65 68.51
C THR A 52 -19.06 -4.98 69.13
N LYS A 53 -19.00 -4.96 70.49
CA LYS A 53 -19.15 -6.16 71.33
C LYS A 53 -20.64 -6.53 71.33
N SER A 54 -21.00 -7.69 70.78
CA SER A 54 -22.40 -8.10 70.64
C SER A 54 -22.88 -8.88 71.82
N ASN A 55 -22.11 -9.85 72.35
CA ASN A 55 -22.47 -10.65 73.49
C ASN A 55 -21.24 -11.00 74.34
N ASN A 56 -21.50 -11.36 75.57
CA ASN A 56 -20.49 -11.85 76.49
C ASN A 56 -21.11 -13.04 77.30
N TRP A 57 -20.44 -14.18 77.27
CA TRP A 57 -20.83 -15.35 78.03
C TRP A 57 -19.65 -15.76 78.89
N SER A 58 -19.92 -16.13 80.19
CA SER A 58 -18.90 -16.75 81.03
C SER A 58 -19.00 -18.28 80.90
N GLU A 59 -17.88 -18.93 80.59
CA GLU A 59 -17.76 -20.39 80.62
C GLU A 59 -17.23 -20.91 81.92
N ALA A 60 -17.46 -22.22 82.20
CA ALA A 60 -16.89 -22.86 83.37
C ALA A 60 -15.35 -22.86 83.26
N ASN A 61 -14.64 -22.33 84.26
CA ASN A 61 -13.19 -22.18 84.43
C ASN A 61 -12.62 -20.72 84.23
N ASP A 62 -13.38 -19.71 84.68
CA ASP A 62 -12.97 -18.29 84.62
C ASP A 62 -12.65 -17.71 83.25
N MET A 63 -12.93 -18.40 82.16
CA MET A 63 -12.76 -17.91 80.75
C MET A 63 -14.05 -17.26 80.28
N ASN A 64 -13.92 -16.09 79.65
CA ASN A 64 -15.05 -15.37 79.07
C ASN A 64 -15.00 -15.48 77.54
N LEU A 65 -16.13 -15.74 76.90
CA LEU A 65 -16.32 -15.76 75.48
C LEU A 65 -16.89 -14.42 74.97
N PHE A 66 -16.19 -13.74 74.13
CA PHE A 66 -16.55 -12.44 73.60
C PHE A 66 -16.88 -12.49 72.11
N SER A 67 -18.10 -12.10 71.75
CA SER A 67 -18.51 -11.96 70.34
C SER A 67 -18.37 -10.51 69.88
N TYR A 68 -17.71 -10.34 68.70
CA TYR A 68 -17.52 -9.05 68.09
C TYR A 68 -18.06 -9.05 66.70
N GLU A 69 -18.79 -7.97 66.34
CA GLU A 69 -19.13 -7.59 64.99
C GLU A 69 -18.30 -6.39 64.59
N ALA A 70 -17.74 -6.44 63.39
CA ALA A 70 -16.81 -5.45 62.92
C ALA A 70 -17.16 -4.96 61.51
N ILE A 71 -16.88 -3.69 61.24
CA ILE A 71 -17.10 -3.02 59.96
C ILE A 71 -15.81 -2.36 59.54
N LEU A 72 -15.30 -2.74 58.36
CA LEU A 72 -14.22 -2.04 57.68
C LEU A 72 -14.80 -1.24 56.52
N ALA A 73 -14.79 0.07 56.63
CA ALA A 73 -15.37 0.94 55.62
C ALA A 73 -14.31 1.77 54.86
N ASN A 74 -14.53 1.83 53.60
CA ASN A 74 -13.71 2.60 52.64
C ASN A 74 -14.50 3.76 52.07
N THR A 75 -14.31 4.96 52.57
CA THR A 75 -14.94 6.19 52.03
C THR A 75 -14.06 6.91 51.01
N THR A 76 -12.91 6.35 50.66
CA THR A 76 -11.99 6.94 49.69
C THR A 76 -12.48 6.78 48.23
N ASP A 77 -11.89 7.51 47.28
CA ASP A 77 -12.11 7.37 45.85
C ASP A 77 -11.35 6.19 45.24
N ARG A 78 -10.63 5.42 46.05
CA ARG A 78 -9.81 4.27 45.66
C ARG A 78 -10.41 2.98 46.25
N TYR A 79 -10.15 1.84 45.63
CA TYR A 79 -10.47 0.56 46.24
C TYR A 79 -9.31 0.10 47.14
N LEU A 80 -9.64 -0.61 48.20
CA LEU A 80 -8.68 -1.27 49.07
C LEU A 80 -8.42 -2.68 48.56
N LYS A 81 -7.18 -3.11 48.70
CA LYS A 81 -6.78 -4.51 48.46
C LYS A 81 -5.78 -4.94 49.52
N ASP A 82 -5.69 -6.25 49.77
CA ASP A 82 -4.75 -6.84 50.70
C ASP A 82 -4.89 -6.20 52.11
N TRP A 83 -6.11 -5.99 52.58
CA TRP A 83 -6.32 -5.37 53.88
C TRP A 83 -6.04 -6.34 55.04
N CYS A 84 -5.43 -5.82 56.12
CA CYS A 84 -5.17 -6.55 57.34
C CYS A 84 -5.36 -5.57 58.52
N ILE A 85 -6.14 -6.01 59.51
CA ILE A 85 -6.39 -5.26 60.72
C ILE A 85 -5.58 -5.90 61.84
N LYS A 86 -4.92 -5.09 62.65
CA LYS A 86 -4.09 -5.49 63.77
C LYS A 86 -4.63 -4.83 65.03
N LEU A 87 -5.04 -5.65 65.99
CA LEU A 87 -5.54 -5.26 67.30
C LEU A 87 -4.64 -5.80 68.40
N LYS A 88 -4.38 -5.05 69.44
CA LYS A 88 -3.64 -5.54 70.62
C LYS A 88 -4.56 -6.32 71.50
N VAL A 89 -4.13 -7.49 71.90
CA VAL A 89 -4.87 -8.43 72.81
C VAL A 89 -4.00 -8.86 74.02
N PRO A 90 -4.57 -9.26 75.16
CA PRO A 90 -3.84 -9.90 76.24
C PRO A 90 -3.23 -11.24 75.78
N ASP A 91 -2.27 -11.72 76.59
CA ASP A 91 -1.51 -12.95 76.32
C ASP A 91 -2.38 -14.23 76.42
N ASP A 92 -3.45 -14.13 77.19
CA ASP A 92 -4.44 -15.22 77.51
C ASP A 92 -5.54 -15.36 76.41
N THR A 93 -5.50 -14.50 75.40
CA THR A 93 -6.54 -14.43 74.37
C THR A 93 -6.33 -15.50 73.27
N SER A 94 -7.41 -16.21 72.93
CA SER A 94 -7.46 -17.13 71.80
C SER A 94 -8.64 -16.82 70.86
N VAL A 95 -8.50 -17.18 69.55
CA VAL A 95 -9.59 -17.09 68.59
C VAL A 95 -10.36 -18.39 68.56
N GLU A 96 -11.69 -18.36 68.87
CA GLU A 96 -12.55 -19.49 68.83
C GLU A 96 -13.21 -19.71 67.48
N ASN A 97 -13.76 -18.64 66.90
CA ASN A 97 -14.44 -18.74 65.61
C ASN A 97 -14.41 -17.40 64.88
N THR A 98 -14.57 -17.45 63.54
CA THR A 98 -14.66 -16.29 62.73
C THR A 98 -15.72 -16.45 61.63
N TRP A 99 -16.31 -15.35 61.13
CA TRP A 99 -17.20 -15.35 59.97
C TRP A 99 -16.89 -14.15 59.07
N ASP A 100 -16.86 -14.43 57.79
CA ASP A 100 -16.49 -13.48 56.70
C ASP A 100 -15.05 -12.92 56.83
N CYS A 101 -14.21 -13.51 57.69
CA CYS A 101 -12.80 -13.16 57.84
C CYS A 101 -11.98 -14.36 58.35
N THR A 102 -10.67 -14.25 58.23
CA THR A 102 -9.72 -15.10 58.97
C THR A 102 -9.03 -14.28 60.03
N ALA A 103 -8.92 -14.85 61.25
CA ALA A 103 -8.22 -14.19 62.34
C ALA A 103 -7.25 -15.15 63.03
N TYR A 104 -6.11 -14.63 63.44
CA TYR A 104 -5.10 -15.37 64.23
C TYR A 104 -4.36 -14.41 65.16
N ILE A 105 -3.78 -14.97 66.23
CA ILE A 105 -3.02 -14.21 67.22
C ILE A 105 -1.52 -14.53 67.07
N GLU A 106 -0.71 -13.50 67.07
CA GLU A 106 0.74 -13.57 67.05
C GLU A 106 1.31 -12.39 67.81
N ASP A 107 2.26 -12.62 68.74
CA ASP A 107 2.94 -11.58 69.54
C ASP A 107 1.95 -10.61 70.26
N ASN A 108 0.89 -11.12 70.86
CA ASN A 108 -0.15 -10.35 71.55
C ASN A 108 -0.92 -9.38 70.65
N TYR A 109 -1.00 -9.73 69.39
CA TYR A 109 -1.83 -9.01 68.43
C TYR A 109 -2.75 -9.98 67.68
N LEU A 110 -4.02 -9.61 67.59
CA LEU A 110 -4.98 -10.21 66.71
C LEU A 110 -4.86 -9.64 65.32
N TYR A 111 -4.60 -10.49 64.33
CA TYR A 111 -4.57 -10.14 62.92
C TYR A 111 -5.83 -10.65 62.24
N ILE A 112 -6.55 -9.74 61.55
CA ILE A 112 -7.80 -10.05 60.87
C ILE A 112 -7.62 -9.74 59.38
N ARG A 113 -7.96 -10.66 58.48
CA ARG A 113 -7.88 -10.56 57.03
C ARG A 113 -9.15 -11.06 56.38
N ALA A 114 -9.31 -10.80 55.08
CA ALA A 114 -10.38 -11.42 54.28
C ALA A 114 -10.24 -12.94 54.27
N GLU A 115 -11.35 -13.65 54.42
CA GLU A 115 -11.42 -15.13 54.35
C GLU A 115 -11.18 -15.61 52.92
N GLU A 116 -11.80 -14.95 51.93
CA GLU A 116 -11.71 -15.29 50.51
C GLU A 116 -11.06 -14.19 49.70
N ILE A 117 -10.45 -14.57 48.58
CA ILE A 117 -9.88 -13.64 47.59
C ILE A 117 -10.93 -12.65 47.08
N ALA A 118 -12.21 -13.02 47.01
CA ALA A 118 -13.31 -12.16 46.60
C ALA A 118 -13.52 -10.98 47.58
N ASN A 119 -13.35 -11.21 48.87
CA ASN A 119 -13.52 -10.22 49.95
C ASN A 119 -12.25 -9.40 50.24
N GLU A 120 -11.12 -9.79 49.63
CA GLU A 120 -9.84 -9.08 49.75
C GLU A 120 -9.91 -7.65 49.23
N LYS A 121 -10.92 -7.35 48.36
CA LYS A 121 -11.11 -6.06 47.70
C LYS A 121 -12.34 -5.34 48.20
N ILE A 122 -12.16 -4.17 48.79
CA ILE A 122 -13.26 -3.27 49.22
C ILE A 122 -13.32 -2.11 48.22
N ASN A 123 -14.45 -1.98 47.51
CA ASN A 123 -14.62 -0.93 46.52
C ASN A 123 -14.61 0.49 47.15
N SER A 124 -14.43 1.50 46.29
CA SER A 124 -14.62 2.89 46.70
C SER A 124 -16.04 3.11 47.24
N LYS A 125 -16.14 3.83 48.38
CA LYS A 125 -17.41 4.16 49.05
C LYS A 125 -18.25 2.95 49.40
N SER A 126 -17.60 1.86 49.79
CA SER A 126 -18.26 0.63 50.28
C SER A 126 -17.66 0.14 51.59
N GLU A 127 -18.33 -0.77 52.24
CA GLU A 127 -17.93 -1.37 53.49
C GLU A 127 -18.04 -2.89 53.42
N THR A 128 -17.31 -3.58 54.31
CA THR A 128 -17.40 -5.02 54.53
C THR A 128 -17.67 -5.28 56.00
N HIS A 129 -18.50 -6.26 56.26
CA HIS A 129 -18.88 -6.70 57.59
C HIS A 129 -18.27 -8.07 57.82
N PHE A 130 -17.81 -8.30 59.05
CA PHE A 130 -17.24 -9.57 59.49
C PHE A 130 -17.29 -9.66 61.01
N GLY A 131 -17.07 -10.84 61.56
CA GLY A 131 -17.02 -10.96 62.98
C GLY A 131 -16.12 -12.09 63.45
N PHE A 132 -15.93 -12.13 64.78
CA PHE A 132 -15.07 -13.10 65.42
C PHE A 132 -15.42 -13.30 66.87
N LEU A 133 -15.15 -14.53 67.39
CA LEU A 133 -15.27 -14.92 68.75
C LEU A 133 -13.90 -15.06 69.39
N LEU A 134 -13.71 -14.45 70.54
CA LEU A 134 -12.48 -14.54 71.33
C LEU A 134 -12.76 -15.10 72.74
N ILE A 135 -11.83 -15.86 73.21
CA ILE A 135 -11.80 -16.34 74.56
C ILE A 135 -10.66 -15.66 75.30
N SER A 136 -10.90 -15.15 76.52
CA SER A 136 -9.89 -14.53 77.41
C SER A 136 -10.36 -14.51 78.85
N GLU A 137 -9.42 -14.55 79.76
CA GLU A 137 -9.71 -14.39 81.22
C GLU A 137 -10.03 -12.92 81.51
N ASN A 138 -9.42 -12.02 80.76
CA ASN A 138 -9.52 -10.55 80.90
C ASN A 138 -10.61 -9.96 80.03
N ASP A 139 -11.25 -8.86 80.50
CA ASP A 139 -12.20 -8.14 79.69
C ASP A 139 -11.46 -7.45 78.47
N LEU A 140 -11.92 -7.78 77.30
CA LEU A 140 -11.34 -7.29 76.05
C LEU A 140 -11.94 -5.93 75.69
N ASN A 141 -11.10 -4.89 75.74
CA ASN A 141 -11.50 -3.53 75.39
C ASN A 141 -10.54 -2.92 74.38
N PHE A 142 -10.92 -2.89 73.14
CA PHE A 142 -10.09 -2.39 72.05
C PHE A 142 -10.19 -0.85 71.97
N ARG A 143 -9.07 -0.16 72.09
CA ARG A 143 -9.00 1.32 72.00
C ARG A 143 -8.52 1.81 70.64
N SER A 144 -7.73 1.03 69.92
CA SER A 144 -7.14 1.42 68.64
C SER A 144 -6.87 0.20 67.76
N ALA A 145 -6.85 0.39 66.48
CA ALA A 145 -6.47 -0.57 65.47
C ALA A 145 -5.47 -0.02 64.49
N VAL A 146 -4.64 -0.84 63.94
CA VAL A 146 -3.79 -0.52 62.79
C VAL A 146 -4.33 -1.26 61.57
N ILE A 147 -4.74 -0.52 60.56
CA ILE A 147 -5.25 -1.05 59.29
C ILE A 147 -4.12 -0.95 58.27
N ALA A 148 -3.56 -2.06 57.84
CA ALA A 148 -2.61 -2.14 56.75
C ALA A 148 -3.38 -2.53 55.46
N THR A 149 -3.26 -1.74 54.43
CA THR A 149 -3.95 -1.99 53.16
C THR A 149 -3.20 -1.37 51.99
N ARG A 150 -3.56 -1.78 50.77
CA ARG A 150 -3.08 -1.19 49.55
C ARG A 150 -4.19 -0.36 48.87
N LEU A 151 -3.99 0.94 48.77
CA LEU A 151 -4.90 1.83 48.07
C LEU A 151 -4.64 1.76 46.55
N CYS A 152 -5.62 1.29 45.81
CA CYS A 152 -5.52 1.08 44.37
C CYS A 152 -6.51 1.96 43.62
N LYS A 153 -6.07 2.52 42.49
CA LYS A 153 -6.93 3.29 41.58
C LYS A 153 -7.21 2.45 40.33
N ARG A 154 -8.45 2.48 39.82
CA ARG A 154 -8.79 1.79 38.55
C ARG A 154 -8.03 2.50 37.40
N LEU A 155 -7.42 1.72 36.52
CA LEU A 155 -6.70 2.20 35.36
C LEU A 155 -7.62 3.01 34.45
N SER A 156 -8.86 2.59 34.29
CA SER A 156 -9.90 3.27 33.51
C SER A 156 -10.28 4.67 34.02
N SER A 157 -9.90 5.04 35.24
CA SER A 157 -10.11 6.40 35.77
C SER A 157 -8.91 7.34 35.60
N ASN A 158 -7.85 6.86 34.95
CA ASN A 158 -6.67 7.67 34.66
C ASN A 158 -6.87 8.40 33.33
N PHE A 159 -7.02 9.71 33.36
CA PHE A 159 -7.21 10.55 32.18
C PHE A 159 -6.13 10.33 31.13
N LEU A 160 -4.87 10.22 31.54
CA LEU A 160 -3.74 9.99 30.62
C LEU A 160 -3.88 8.66 29.87
N PHE A 161 -4.32 7.61 30.56
CA PHE A 161 -4.55 6.29 29.97
C PHE A 161 -5.67 6.34 28.91
N ILE A 162 -6.80 7.00 29.24
CA ILE A 162 -7.92 7.17 28.32
C ILE A 162 -7.46 7.95 27.06
N LEU A 163 -6.74 9.04 27.26
CA LEU A 163 -6.20 9.84 26.17
C LEU A 163 -5.28 9.01 25.26
N CYS A 164 -4.38 8.24 25.85
CA CYS A 164 -3.50 7.34 25.08
C CYS A 164 -4.28 6.28 24.28
N CYS A 165 -5.32 5.71 24.85
CA CYS A 165 -6.19 4.75 24.16
C CYS A 165 -6.91 5.41 22.97
N ILE A 166 -7.41 6.63 23.12
CA ILE A 166 -8.06 7.40 22.04
C ILE A 166 -7.05 7.68 20.92
N MET A 167 -5.87 8.18 21.24
CA MET A 167 -4.83 8.48 20.25
C MET A 167 -4.37 7.23 19.50
N ALA A 168 -4.22 6.11 20.20
CA ALA A 168 -3.87 4.83 19.58
C ALA A 168 -4.98 4.33 18.64
N SER A 169 -6.24 4.48 19.03
CA SER A 169 -7.39 4.11 18.19
C SER A 169 -7.46 4.96 16.91
N ILE A 170 -7.25 6.27 17.03
CA ILE A 170 -7.18 7.18 15.88
C ILE A 170 -6.04 6.79 14.94
N SER A 171 -4.85 6.51 15.48
CA SER A 171 -3.69 6.06 14.69
C SER A 171 -3.96 4.75 13.96
N PHE A 172 -4.62 3.80 14.60
CA PHE A 172 -4.99 2.53 13.99
C PHE A 172 -5.99 2.72 12.83
N ILE A 173 -7.03 3.53 13.03
CA ILE A 173 -8.03 3.85 12.00
C ILE A 173 -7.34 4.56 10.80
N ALA A 174 -6.47 5.53 11.06
CA ALA A 174 -5.72 6.23 10.01
C ALA A 174 -4.82 5.27 9.22
N SER A 175 -4.15 4.34 9.89
CA SER A 175 -3.32 3.32 9.24
C SER A 175 -4.15 2.35 8.38
N LEU A 176 -5.31 1.93 8.87
CA LEU A 176 -6.23 1.08 8.11
C LEU A 176 -6.76 1.80 6.87
N TYR A 177 -7.16 3.06 7.03
CA TYR A 177 -7.61 3.91 5.92
C TYR A 177 -6.53 4.08 4.86
N GLY A 178 -5.29 4.38 5.28
CA GLY A 178 -4.13 4.49 4.38
C GLY A 178 -3.87 3.19 3.59
N PHE A 179 -3.97 2.04 4.27
CA PHE A 179 -3.82 0.74 3.62
C PHE A 179 -4.90 0.48 2.56
N VAL A 180 -6.17 0.78 2.88
CA VAL A 180 -7.29 0.64 1.93
C VAL A 180 -7.11 1.55 0.74
N LEU A 181 -6.76 2.83 0.96
CA LEU A 181 -6.48 3.78 -0.12
C LEU A 181 -5.35 3.30 -1.04
N GLN A 182 -4.24 2.84 -0.46
CA GLN A 182 -3.11 2.32 -1.23
C GLN A 182 -3.52 1.13 -2.10
N LYS A 183 -4.36 0.23 -1.56
CA LYS A 183 -4.88 -0.91 -2.31
C LYS A 183 -5.80 -0.47 -3.47
N ILE A 184 -6.67 0.50 -3.24
CA ILE A 184 -7.54 1.06 -4.27
C ILE A 184 -6.70 1.71 -5.38
N ILE A 185 -5.73 2.55 -5.03
CA ILE A 185 -4.85 3.24 -6.01
C ILE A 185 -4.06 2.21 -6.83
N SER A 186 -3.49 1.18 -6.19
CA SER A 186 -2.73 0.14 -6.90
C SER A 186 -3.61 -0.67 -7.86
N ASN A 187 -4.85 -1.00 -7.47
CA ASN A 187 -5.80 -1.70 -8.32
C ASN A 187 -6.22 -0.83 -9.51
N GLN A 188 -6.50 0.46 -9.30
CA GLN A 188 -6.83 1.39 -10.38
C GLN A 188 -5.67 1.53 -11.37
N ALA A 189 -4.44 1.68 -10.87
CA ALA A 189 -3.26 1.73 -11.72
C ALA A 189 -3.09 0.45 -12.55
N GLN A 190 -3.36 -0.73 -11.98
CA GLN A 190 -3.29 -2.00 -12.70
C GLN A 190 -4.36 -2.09 -13.80
N ILE A 191 -5.61 -1.73 -13.49
CA ILE A 191 -6.72 -1.71 -14.45
C ILE A 191 -6.40 -0.76 -15.62
N THR A 192 -5.90 0.45 -15.30
CA THR A 192 -5.54 1.43 -16.33
C THR A 192 -4.42 0.91 -17.24
N ARG A 193 -3.38 0.29 -16.65
CA ARG A 193 -2.31 -0.34 -17.45
C ARG A 193 -2.81 -1.49 -18.33
N GLN A 194 -3.74 -2.30 -17.84
CA GLN A 194 -4.32 -3.38 -18.63
C GLN A 194 -5.16 -2.85 -19.78
N ARG A 195 -5.98 -1.81 -19.55
CA ARG A 195 -6.75 -1.14 -20.60
C ARG A 195 -5.84 -0.56 -21.66
N GLN A 196 -4.82 0.18 -21.27
CA GLN A 196 -3.87 0.78 -22.21
C GLN A 196 -3.16 -0.28 -23.06
N LYS A 197 -2.77 -1.42 -22.48
CA LYS A 197 -2.19 -2.54 -23.25
C LYS A 197 -3.19 -3.11 -24.25
N HIS A 198 -4.43 -3.28 -23.83
CA HIS A 198 -5.50 -3.81 -24.70
C HIS A 198 -5.80 -2.84 -25.86
N ASP A 199 -5.91 -1.55 -25.57
CA ASP A 199 -6.16 -0.52 -26.58
C ASP A 199 -5.01 -0.47 -27.61
N ASN A 200 -3.76 -0.54 -27.15
CA ASN A 200 -2.59 -0.62 -28.03
C ASN A 200 -2.62 -1.88 -28.90
N GLN A 201 -3.04 -3.05 -28.37
CA GLN A 201 -3.19 -4.27 -29.15
C GLN A 201 -4.27 -4.16 -30.23
N ILE A 202 -5.41 -3.54 -29.91
CA ILE A 202 -6.49 -3.30 -30.88
C ILE A 202 -5.97 -2.40 -31.99
N ILE A 203 -5.30 -1.29 -31.66
CA ILE A 203 -4.73 -0.37 -32.65
C ILE A 203 -3.73 -1.11 -33.54
N GLU A 204 -2.80 -1.88 -32.95
CA GLU A 204 -1.80 -2.62 -33.71
C GLU A 204 -2.43 -3.63 -34.65
N GLN A 205 -3.40 -4.44 -34.17
CA GLN A 205 -4.10 -5.41 -35.00
C GLN A 205 -4.90 -4.75 -36.11
N THR A 206 -5.54 -3.63 -35.83
CA THR A 206 -6.29 -2.86 -36.83
C THR A 206 -5.35 -2.31 -37.90
N MET A 207 -4.23 -1.67 -37.51
CA MET A 207 -3.26 -1.15 -38.45
C MET A 207 -2.62 -2.24 -39.31
N LYS A 208 -2.27 -3.41 -38.70
CA LYS A 208 -1.78 -4.58 -39.46
C LYS A 208 -2.83 -5.12 -40.44
N THR A 209 -4.09 -5.13 -40.07
CA THR A 209 -5.16 -5.58 -40.94
C THR A 209 -5.30 -4.64 -42.15
N PHE A 210 -5.28 -3.33 -41.93
CA PHE A 210 -5.29 -2.35 -43.04
C PHE A 210 -4.03 -2.47 -43.92
N SER A 211 -2.87 -2.61 -43.31
CA SER A 211 -1.61 -2.85 -44.03
C SER A 211 -1.69 -4.07 -44.92
N ASN A 212 -2.27 -5.19 -44.45
CA ASN A 212 -2.48 -6.37 -45.27
C ASN A 212 -3.45 -6.15 -46.44
N PHE A 213 -4.48 -5.29 -46.28
CA PHE A 213 -5.34 -4.92 -47.42
C PHE A 213 -4.59 -4.11 -48.47
N ILE A 214 -3.71 -3.21 -48.05
CA ILE A 214 -2.85 -2.42 -48.96
C ILE A 214 -1.90 -3.35 -49.71
N ASP A 215 -1.18 -4.20 -48.98
CA ASP A 215 -0.21 -5.15 -49.53
C ASP A 215 -0.88 -6.15 -50.50
N ASN A 216 -2.12 -6.62 -50.23
CA ASN A 216 -2.83 -7.53 -51.12
C ASN A 216 -3.31 -6.87 -52.44
N LYS A 217 -3.43 -5.55 -52.47
CA LYS A 217 -3.81 -4.84 -53.67
C LYS A 217 -2.63 -4.73 -54.67
N ASP A 218 -1.43 -4.68 -54.16
CA ASP A 218 -0.18 -4.70 -54.92
C ASP A 218 0.42 -6.10 -54.86
N THR A 219 0.27 -6.91 -55.92
CA THR A 219 0.64 -8.33 -55.97
C THR A 219 2.11 -8.61 -55.63
N TYR A 220 2.95 -7.62 -55.57
CA TYR A 220 4.40 -7.71 -55.28
C TYR A 220 4.79 -7.36 -53.85
N THR A 221 3.83 -6.93 -53.02
CA THR A 221 4.14 -6.35 -51.73
C THR A 221 3.67 -7.16 -50.51
N GLN A 222 3.38 -8.43 -50.67
CA GLN A 222 2.90 -9.29 -49.52
C GLN A 222 3.86 -9.17 -48.31
N GLY A 223 3.33 -8.64 -47.21
CA GLY A 223 4.05 -8.44 -45.95
C GLY A 223 5.10 -7.31 -46.00
N HIS A 224 5.17 -6.54 -47.09
CA HIS A 224 6.10 -5.43 -47.27
C HIS A 224 5.92 -4.36 -46.19
N SER A 225 4.71 -3.83 -46.03
CA SER A 225 4.43 -2.78 -45.09
C SER A 225 4.77 -3.20 -43.64
N THR A 226 4.55 -4.48 -43.27
CA THR A 226 4.93 -5.01 -41.95
C THR A 226 6.44 -5.06 -41.76
N ARG A 227 7.21 -5.45 -42.81
CA ARG A 227 8.67 -5.48 -42.75
C ARG A 227 9.24 -4.04 -42.68
N VAL A 228 8.77 -3.12 -43.53
CA VAL A 228 9.17 -1.70 -43.51
C VAL A 228 8.91 -1.12 -42.10
N ALA A 229 7.73 -1.34 -41.53
CA ALA A 229 7.40 -0.87 -40.18
C ALA A 229 8.37 -1.42 -39.13
N ALA A 230 8.71 -2.71 -39.19
CA ALA A 230 9.65 -3.34 -38.25
C ALA A 230 11.06 -2.72 -38.38
N TYR A 231 11.53 -2.48 -39.59
CA TYR A 231 12.82 -1.83 -39.82
C TYR A 231 12.85 -0.39 -39.29
N VAL A 232 11.80 0.37 -39.50
CA VAL A 232 11.67 1.75 -39.00
C VAL A 232 11.67 1.77 -37.46
N ARG A 233 10.94 0.88 -36.83
CA ARG A 233 10.90 0.75 -35.36
C ARG A 233 12.28 0.41 -34.79
N GLU A 234 12.99 -0.54 -35.40
CA GLU A 234 14.32 -0.93 -34.94
C GLU A 234 15.34 0.18 -35.12
N MET A 235 15.29 0.94 -36.24
CA MET A 235 16.11 2.16 -36.39
C MET A 235 15.81 3.17 -35.29
N ALA A 236 14.53 3.43 -34.98
CA ALA A 236 14.12 4.35 -33.93
C ALA A 236 14.65 3.91 -32.55
N ARG A 237 14.62 2.60 -32.27
CA ARG A 237 15.18 2.01 -31.05
C ARG A 237 16.71 2.23 -30.97
N ARG A 238 17.44 2.01 -32.05
CA ARG A 238 18.89 2.22 -32.11
C ARG A 238 19.28 3.69 -31.99
N MET A 239 18.40 4.59 -32.40
CA MET A 239 18.56 6.04 -32.23
C MET A 239 18.29 6.49 -30.79
N GLY A 240 17.79 5.58 -29.90
CA GLY A 240 17.47 5.89 -28.50
C GLY A 240 16.16 6.67 -28.31
N LEU A 241 15.25 6.63 -29.30
CA LEU A 241 13.93 7.23 -29.15
C LEU A 241 13.10 6.48 -28.12
N ASP A 242 12.19 7.18 -27.43
CA ASP A 242 11.31 6.58 -26.44
C ASP A 242 10.34 5.55 -27.05
N GLU A 243 9.78 4.66 -26.21
CA GLU A 243 8.96 3.53 -26.67
C GLU A 243 7.70 3.99 -27.42
N GLN A 244 7.08 5.10 -27.01
CA GLN A 244 5.90 5.63 -27.69
C GLN A 244 6.25 6.17 -29.08
N THR A 245 7.33 6.88 -29.20
CA THR A 245 7.86 7.37 -30.50
C THR A 245 8.23 6.20 -31.42
N GLN A 246 8.88 5.14 -30.89
CA GLN A 246 9.17 3.93 -31.66
C GLN A 246 7.88 3.27 -32.19
N LEU A 247 6.82 3.25 -31.39
CA LEU A 247 5.53 2.70 -31.79
C LEU A 247 4.83 3.56 -32.85
N ASN A 248 4.88 4.88 -32.72
CA ASN A 248 4.35 5.81 -33.72
C ASN A 248 5.05 5.63 -35.07
N MET A 249 6.40 5.51 -35.04
CA MET A 249 7.20 5.24 -36.25
C MET A 249 6.83 3.91 -36.90
N TYR A 250 6.56 2.87 -36.09
CA TYR A 250 6.06 1.59 -36.57
C TYR A 250 4.73 1.71 -37.30
N TYR A 251 3.75 2.42 -36.72
CA TYR A 251 2.45 2.63 -37.35
C TYR A 251 2.56 3.45 -38.64
N ALA A 252 3.46 4.44 -38.67
CA ALA A 252 3.75 5.21 -39.87
C ALA A 252 4.30 4.33 -41.02
N GLY A 253 5.20 3.39 -40.67
CA GLY A 253 5.70 2.40 -41.64
C GLY A 253 4.60 1.45 -42.14
N LEU A 254 3.65 1.01 -41.29
CA LEU A 254 2.52 0.17 -41.73
C LEU A 254 1.61 0.86 -42.74
N MET A 255 1.46 2.17 -42.63
CA MET A 255 0.43 2.91 -43.36
C MET A 255 0.99 3.75 -44.52
N HIS A 256 2.33 3.78 -44.76
CA HIS A 256 2.96 4.67 -45.69
C HIS A 256 2.36 4.62 -47.11
N ASP A 257 1.95 3.45 -47.52
CA ASP A 257 1.42 3.14 -48.87
C ASP A 257 -0.11 3.13 -48.98
N ILE A 258 -0.87 3.58 -47.94
CA ILE A 258 -2.33 3.52 -47.90
C ILE A 258 -2.99 4.14 -49.16
N GLY A 259 -2.38 5.12 -49.75
CA GLY A 259 -2.91 5.76 -50.94
C GLY A 259 -2.95 4.88 -52.19
N LYS A 260 -2.24 3.76 -52.22
CA LYS A 260 -2.34 2.74 -53.28
C LYS A 260 -3.77 2.20 -53.43
N LEU A 261 -4.59 2.28 -52.37
CA LEU A 261 -6.01 1.89 -52.42
C LEU A 261 -6.80 2.70 -53.44
N THR A 262 -6.36 3.90 -53.80
CA THR A 262 -7.03 4.79 -54.75
C THR A 262 -6.58 4.60 -56.19
N ILE A 263 -5.52 3.82 -56.46
CA ILE A 263 -4.98 3.57 -57.78
C ILE A 263 -5.73 2.39 -58.42
N ALA A 264 -6.07 2.49 -59.71
CA ALA A 264 -6.68 1.40 -60.44
C ALA A 264 -5.73 0.19 -60.56
N ASP A 265 -6.26 -1.03 -60.41
CA ASP A 265 -5.47 -2.25 -60.39
C ASP A 265 -4.70 -2.51 -61.69
N GLU A 266 -5.26 -2.06 -62.83
CA GLU A 266 -4.66 -2.18 -64.12
C GLU A 266 -3.37 -1.31 -64.25
N VAL A 267 -3.30 -0.22 -63.51
CA VAL A 267 -2.12 0.64 -63.48
C VAL A 267 -1.13 0.14 -62.43
N LEU A 268 -1.61 -0.19 -61.24
CA LEU A 268 -0.78 -0.62 -60.09
C LEU A 268 -0.04 -1.92 -60.42
N ASN A 269 -0.76 -2.91 -61.01
CA ASN A 269 -0.24 -4.27 -61.27
C ASN A 269 0.26 -4.45 -62.71
N LYS A 270 0.48 -3.35 -63.47
CA LYS A 270 0.95 -3.41 -64.86
C LYS A 270 2.36 -3.99 -64.92
N THR A 271 2.54 -5.00 -65.73
CA THR A 271 3.85 -5.69 -65.91
C THR A 271 4.71 -5.07 -67.00
N SER A 272 4.12 -4.26 -67.89
CA SER A 272 4.85 -3.51 -68.90
C SER A 272 5.28 -2.13 -68.39
N ARG A 273 6.15 -1.46 -69.17
CA ARG A 273 6.62 -0.11 -68.82
C ARG A 273 5.44 0.85 -68.69
N LEU A 274 5.40 1.63 -67.58
CA LEU A 274 4.40 2.66 -67.34
C LEU A 274 4.59 3.83 -68.29
N SER A 275 3.49 4.45 -68.78
CA SER A 275 3.51 5.74 -69.42
C SER A 275 3.81 6.86 -68.43
N ASN A 276 4.10 8.07 -68.89
CA ASN A 276 4.31 9.21 -67.99
C ASN A 276 3.05 9.58 -67.17
N GLU A 277 1.88 9.43 -67.79
CA GLU A 277 0.58 9.66 -67.16
C GLU A 277 0.32 8.62 -66.08
N GLU A 278 0.54 7.33 -66.38
CA GLU A 278 0.39 6.24 -65.39
C GLU A 278 1.39 6.40 -64.24
N TRP A 279 2.63 6.82 -64.52
CA TRP A 279 3.61 7.11 -63.49
C TRP A 279 3.15 8.26 -62.57
N THR A 280 2.56 9.31 -63.15
CA THR A 280 1.98 10.43 -62.37
C THR A 280 0.85 9.97 -61.50
N LEU A 281 -0.03 9.04 -61.97
CA LEU A 281 -1.07 8.44 -61.17
C LEU A 281 -0.51 7.64 -59.98
N ILE A 282 0.56 6.87 -60.19
CA ILE A 282 1.24 6.15 -59.09
C ILE A 282 1.79 7.13 -58.07
N GLN A 283 2.44 8.22 -58.50
CA GLN A 283 2.98 9.22 -57.54
C GLN A 283 1.90 9.87 -56.67
N GLN A 284 0.65 9.95 -57.15
CA GLN A 284 -0.48 10.49 -56.41
C GLN A 284 -0.88 9.67 -55.21
N HIS A 285 -0.38 8.39 -55.04
CA HIS A 285 -0.69 7.65 -53.83
C HIS A 285 -0.29 8.39 -52.55
N THR A 286 0.78 9.20 -52.58
CA THR A 286 1.23 9.99 -51.44
C THR A 286 0.20 11.04 -51.01
N THR A 287 -0.28 11.87 -51.99
CA THR A 287 -1.31 12.89 -51.73
C THR A 287 -2.68 12.32 -51.45
N ASN A 288 -3.05 11.25 -52.18
CA ASN A 288 -4.32 10.58 -51.96
C ASN A 288 -4.36 9.90 -50.60
N GLY A 289 -3.24 9.26 -50.20
CA GLY A 289 -3.09 8.66 -48.87
C GLY A 289 -3.21 9.67 -47.76
N ALA A 290 -2.53 10.81 -47.87
CA ALA A 290 -2.66 11.92 -46.91
C ALA A 290 -4.10 12.45 -46.84
N SER A 291 -4.79 12.51 -47.99
CA SER A 291 -6.21 12.90 -48.04
C SER A 291 -7.13 11.88 -47.31
N LEU A 292 -6.89 10.58 -47.48
CA LEU A 292 -7.61 9.53 -46.76
C LEU A 292 -7.44 9.66 -45.24
N LEU A 293 -6.25 10.03 -44.79
CA LEU A 293 -5.87 10.14 -43.39
C LEU A 293 -6.06 11.53 -42.79
N LYS A 294 -6.64 12.51 -43.52
CA LYS A 294 -6.75 13.92 -43.07
C LYS A 294 -7.44 14.10 -41.70
N ASN A 295 -8.35 13.20 -41.34
CA ASN A 295 -9.06 13.21 -40.04
C ASN A 295 -8.33 12.37 -38.96
N PHE A 296 -7.26 11.70 -39.30
CA PHE A 296 -6.47 10.91 -38.40
C PHE A 296 -5.36 11.75 -37.77
N THR A 297 -5.73 12.54 -36.75
CA THR A 297 -4.85 13.57 -36.17
C THR A 297 -4.10 13.08 -34.91
N ILE A 298 -4.40 11.88 -34.43
CA ILE A 298 -3.83 11.33 -33.18
C ILE A 298 -2.34 10.98 -33.35
N LEU A 299 -1.92 10.57 -34.56
CA LEU A 299 -0.57 10.17 -34.91
C LEU A 299 -0.10 10.94 -36.15
N PRO A 300 0.38 12.19 -36.00
CA PRO A 300 0.77 13.06 -37.14
C PRO A 300 1.89 12.43 -37.94
N GLU A 301 2.77 11.61 -37.37
CA GLU A 301 3.86 10.91 -38.03
C GLU A 301 3.38 10.03 -39.19
N ILE A 302 2.14 9.49 -39.11
CA ILE A 302 1.59 8.69 -40.22
C ILE A 302 1.38 9.55 -41.46
N ASN A 303 0.79 10.73 -41.31
CA ASN A 303 0.58 11.65 -42.43
C ASN A 303 1.89 12.09 -43.05
N ASP A 304 2.90 12.39 -42.24
CA ASP A 304 4.22 12.76 -42.70
C ASP A 304 4.91 11.63 -43.48
N ALA A 305 4.80 10.41 -42.99
CA ALA A 305 5.33 9.24 -43.67
C ALA A 305 4.62 9.02 -45.00
N VAL A 306 3.28 9.01 -45.03
CA VAL A 306 2.48 8.82 -46.25
C VAL A 306 2.79 9.85 -47.32
N LEU A 307 2.89 11.14 -46.93
CA LEU A 307 3.04 12.22 -47.84
C LEU A 307 4.48 12.35 -48.40
N TYR A 308 5.50 12.05 -47.56
CA TYR A 308 6.88 12.43 -47.84
C TYR A 308 7.89 11.29 -47.95
N HIS A 309 7.50 10.00 -47.85
CA HIS A 309 8.46 8.89 -47.88
C HIS A 309 9.19 8.74 -49.22
N HIS A 310 8.71 9.33 -50.31
CA HIS A 310 9.38 9.39 -51.58
C HIS A 310 10.17 10.68 -51.82
N GLU A 311 10.24 11.55 -50.83
CA GLU A 311 11.20 12.66 -50.89
C GLU A 311 12.63 12.14 -50.79
N ARG A 312 13.53 12.81 -51.44
CA ARG A 312 14.93 12.44 -51.46
C ARG A 312 15.75 13.50 -50.74
N TYR A 313 16.78 13.09 -50.04
CA TYR A 313 17.58 14.00 -49.24
C TYR A 313 18.20 15.13 -50.03
N ASP A 314 18.51 14.91 -51.36
CA ASP A 314 19.02 15.87 -52.31
C ASP A 314 17.93 16.81 -52.94
N GLY A 315 16.66 16.65 -52.56
CA GLY A 315 15.53 17.45 -53.06
C GLY A 315 15.05 17.07 -54.47
N THR A 316 15.51 15.93 -55.00
CA THR A 316 15.08 15.45 -56.33
C THR A 316 13.90 14.48 -56.25
N GLY A 317 13.31 14.31 -55.05
CA GLY A 317 12.14 13.50 -54.80
C GLY A 317 10.82 14.14 -55.24
N TYR A 318 9.72 13.55 -54.78
CA TYR A 318 8.37 14.05 -54.97
C TYR A 318 7.59 13.83 -53.65
N ILE A 319 6.62 14.60 -53.24
CA ILE A 319 5.68 15.44 -54.03
C ILE A 319 6.04 16.95 -53.93
N ASN A 320 6.68 17.38 -52.81
CA ASN A 320 6.97 18.79 -52.53
C ASN A 320 8.42 19.15 -52.79
N ARG A 321 9.27 18.23 -53.14
CA ARG A 321 10.72 18.40 -53.39
C ARG A 321 11.44 18.98 -52.17
N LEU A 322 11.08 18.46 -50.99
CA LEU A 322 11.77 18.81 -49.75
C LEU A 322 13.20 18.25 -49.76
N ASN A 323 14.12 18.98 -49.11
CA ASN A 323 15.53 18.58 -49.07
C ASN A 323 16.06 18.49 -47.62
N GLY A 324 17.03 17.65 -47.41
CA GLY A 324 17.75 17.50 -46.14
C GLY A 324 16.83 17.24 -44.94
N LYS A 325 17.05 17.99 -43.89
CA LYS A 325 16.26 17.86 -42.63
C LYS A 325 14.87 18.51 -42.71
N ASN A 326 14.52 19.19 -43.80
CA ASN A 326 13.15 19.68 -44.05
C ASN A 326 12.18 18.51 -44.31
N ILE A 327 12.70 17.32 -44.70
CA ILE A 327 11.92 16.09 -44.80
C ILE A 327 11.69 15.58 -43.35
N PRO A 328 10.46 15.31 -42.90
CA PRO A 328 10.20 14.76 -41.60
C PRO A 328 11.02 13.50 -41.31
N LEU A 329 11.49 13.33 -40.09
CA LEU A 329 12.36 12.19 -39.72
C LEU A 329 11.72 10.85 -40.06
N VAL A 330 10.43 10.68 -39.77
CA VAL A 330 9.69 9.44 -40.07
C VAL A 330 9.69 9.14 -41.57
N ALA A 331 9.49 10.13 -42.41
CA ALA A 331 9.49 9.95 -43.84
C ALA A 331 10.87 9.53 -44.37
N ARG A 332 11.96 10.14 -43.85
CA ARG A 332 13.35 9.73 -44.17
C ARG A 332 13.64 8.30 -43.76
N MET A 333 13.11 7.87 -42.56
CA MET A 333 13.26 6.50 -42.05
C MET A 333 12.47 5.52 -42.90
N VAL A 334 11.21 5.83 -43.25
CA VAL A 334 10.37 5.00 -44.10
C VAL A 334 10.99 4.87 -45.48
N GLY A 335 11.44 5.97 -46.10
CA GLY A 335 12.03 5.97 -47.44
C GLY A 335 13.27 5.08 -47.57
N ILE A 336 14.15 5.07 -46.58
CA ILE A 336 15.32 4.16 -46.60
C ILE A 336 14.93 2.71 -46.32
N ALA A 337 13.95 2.47 -45.44
CA ALA A 337 13.45 1.13 -45.11
C ALA A 337 12.69 0.50 -46.28
N ASP A 338 11.84 1.27 -46.99
CA ASP A 338 11.14 0.86 -48.19
C ASP A 338 12.13 0.49 -49.32
N ALA A 339 13.10 1.33 -49.57
CA ALA A 339 14.14 1.07 -50.57
C ALA A 339 14.96 -0.21 -50.23
N TYR A 340 15.26 -0.43 -48.94
CA TYR A 340 15.91 -1.66 -48.49
C TYR A 340 15.04 -2.89 -48.78
N ASP A 341 13.76 -2.87 -48.34
CA ASP A 341 12.85 -4.00 -48.59
C ASP A 341 12.70 -4.29 -50.08
N ALA A 342 12.59 -3.23 -50.89
CA ALA A 342 12.55 -3.38 -52.31
C ALA A 342 13.81 -4.05 -52.88
N MET A 343 15.00 -3.81 -52.34
CA MET A 343 16.26 -4.43 -52.77
C MET A 343 16.39 -5.86 -52.26
N ASN A 344 15.88 -6.17 -51.07
CA ASN A 344 16.00 -7.47 -50.40
C ASN A 344 14.90 -8.46 -50.78
N THR A 345 13.90 -8.06 -51.58
CA THR A 345 12.76 -8.92 -51.96
C THR A 345 12.84 -9.28 -53.46
N ASN A 346 12.48 -10.54 -53.81
CA ASN A 346 12.33 -10.96 -55.18
C ASN A 346 11.13 -10.26 -55.84
N ARG A 347 11.35 -9.62 -56.99
CA ARG A 347 10.29 -9.05 -57.84
C ARG A 347 10.17 -9.82 -59.13
N CYS A 348 9.04 -9.75 -59.80
CA CYS A 348 8.78 -10.56 -61.02
C CYS A 348 9.85 -10.38 -62.13
N TYR A 349 10.50 -9.24 -62.14
CA TYR A 349 11.52 -8.88 -63.11
C TYR A 349 12.96 -8.87 -62.55
N ARG A 350 13.17 -9.19 -61.25
CA ARG A 350 14.48 -9.09 -60.60
C ARG A 350 14.56 -9.95 -59.33
N LEU A 351 15.63 -10.73 -59.20
CA LEU A 351 15.99 -11.35 -57.94
C LEU A 351 16.48 -10.32 -56.91
N LYS A 352 16.37 -10.68 -55.63
CA LYS A 352 16.92 -9.85 -54.54
C LYS A 352 18.43 -9.62 -54.74
N PHE A 353 18.92 -8.50 -54.28
CA PHE A 353 20.37 -8.21 -54.31
C PHE A 353 21.08 -9.02 -53.20
N SER A 354 22.42 -9.22 -53.43
CA SER A 354 23.25 -9.71 -52.32
C SER A 354 23.41 -8.64 -51.25
N GLU A 355 23.75 -9.05 -50.04
CA GLU A 355 23.94 -8.13 -48.92
C GLU A 355 25.02 -7.06 -49.22
N GLU A 356 26.14 -7.48 -49.77
CA GLU A 356 27.24 -6.57 -50.16
C GLU A 356 26.77 -5.54 -51.17
N ARG A 357 25.93 -5.95 -52.12
CA ARG A 357 25.37 -5.03 -53.13
C ARG A 357 24.39 -4.06 -52.48
N ILE A 358 23.55 -4.49 -51.55
CA ILE A 358 22.63 -3.61 -50.82
C ILE A 358 23.44 -2.56 -50.04
N ILE A 359 24.43 -2.99 -49.26
CA ILE A 359 25.28 -2.09 -48.46
C ILE A 359 25.99 -1.05 -49.40
N SER A 360 26.53 -1.51 -50.54
CA SER A 360 27.17 -0.64 -51.48
C SER A 360 26.20 0.41 -52.08
N GLU A 361 24.95 0.02 -52.35
CA GLU A 361 23.93 0.93 -52.88
C GLU A 361 23.46 1.94 -51.82
N LEU A 362 23.31 1.52 -50.56
CA LEU A 362 22.96 2.41 -49.44
C LEU A 362 24.05 3.48 -49.26
N GLU A 363 25.32 3.09 -49.27
CA GLU A 363 26.45 4.04 -49.15
C GLU A 363 26.55 4.97 -50.41
N ARG A 364 26.34 4.43 -51.61
CA ARG A 364 26.35 5.22 -52.83
C ARG A 364 25.26 6.31 -52.86
N CYS A 365 24.10 6.02 -52.25
CA CYS A 365 22.95 6.90 -52.17
C CYS A 365 22.94 7.77 -50.89
N ARG A 366 23.93 7.63 -50.03
CA ARG A 366 24.10 8.43 -48.80
C ARG A 366 24.27 9.92 -49.12
N GLY A 367 23.47 10.77 -48.47
CA GLY A 367 23.45 12.22 -48.73
C GLY A 367 22.80 12.63 -50.07
N LYS A 368 22.31 11.64 -50.84
CA LYS A 368 21.55 11.86 -52.08
C LYS A 368 20.09 11.44 -51.91
N GLN A 369 19.83 10.16 -52.04
CA GLN A 369 18.49 9.63 -51.78
C GLN A 369 18.21 9.56 -50.29
N PHE A 370 19.17 9.09 -49.48
CA PHE A 370 19.01 8.79 -48.10
C PHE A 370 19.72 9.77 -47.16
N ASP A 371 19.13 10.02 -46.02
CA ASP A 371 19.76 10.80 -44.93
C ASP A 371 21.09 10.15 -44.53
N PRO A 372 22.21 10.90 -44.57
CA PRO A 372 23.54 10.39 -44.24
C PRO A 372 23.66 9.91 -42.80
N ASP A 373 22.79 10.39 -41.87
CA ASP A 373 22.78 9.97 -40.46
C ASP A 373 22.00 8.68 -40.26
N LEU A 374 21.04 8.33 -41.14
CA LEU A 374 20.21 7.12 -41.01
C LEU A 374 20.87 5.88 -41.65
N VAL A 375 21.65 6.06 -42.73
CA VAL A 375 22.32 4.94 -43.43
C VAL A 375 23.12 4.04 -42.50
N PRO A 376 23.96 4.57 -41.56
CA PRO A 376 24.71 3.73 -40.63
C PRO A 376 23.85 2.82 -39.75
N TYR A 377 22.67 3.28 -39.32
CA TYR A 377 21.75 2.46 -38.49
C TYR A 377 21.25 1.25 -39.28
N LEU A 378 20.78 1.44 -40.49
CA LEU A 378 20.30 0.37 -41.34
C LEU A 378 21.43 -0.62 -41.70
N ILE A 379 22.62 -0.14 -42.08
CA ILE A 379 23.77 -1.00 -42.35
C ILE A 379 24.17 -1.80 -41.11
N SER A 380 24.09 -1.23 -39.90
CA SER A 380 24.37 -1.95 -38.66
C SER A 380 23.38 -3.08 -38.45
N MET A 381 22.09 -2.89 -38.75
CA MET A 381 21.04 -3.93 -38.66
C MET A 381 21.26 -5.09 -39.63
N ILE A 382 21.80 -4.80 -40.82
CA ILE A 382 22.18 -5.80 -41.80
C ILE A 382 23.35 -6.63 -41.27
N LYS A 383 24.44 -5.95 -40.86
CA LYS A 383 25.70 -6.59 -40.44
C LYS A 383 25.58 -7.45 -39.20
N ASP A 384 24.74 -7.08 -38.23
CA ASP A 384 24.52 -7.87 -37.01
C ASP A 384 23.39 -8.89 -37.18
N GLY A 385 22.76 -8.97 -38.31
CA GLY A 385 21.72 -9.93 -38.64
C GLY A 385 20.37 -9.67 -37.96
N THR A 386 20.20 -8.54 -37.25
CA THR A 386 18.93 -8.18 -36.60
C THR A 386 17.81 -8.04 -37.63
N ILE A 387 18.14 -7.47 -38.81
CA ILE A 387 17.14 -7.20 -39.86
C ILE A 387 16.46 -8.46 -40.40
N TYR A 388 17.08 -9.64 -40.27
CA TYR A 388 16.54 -10.93 -40.72
C TYR A 388 15.65 -11.62 -39.66
N LYS A 389 15.55 -11.02 -38.47
CA LYS A 389 14.76 -11.54 -37.35
C LYS A 389 13.46 -10.72 -37.14
N LEU A 390 13.34 -9.64 -37.88
CA LEU A 390 12.19 -8.74 -37.87
C LEU A 390 11.14 -9.19 -38.88
#